data_c3b8ab42f5c19b75352115ae361536da
#
_entry.id   c3b8ab42f5c19b75352115ae361536da
#
_cell.length_a   1.000
_cell.length_b   1.000
_cell.length_c   1.000
_cell.angle_alpha   90.00
_cell.angle_beta   90.00
_cell.angle_gamma   90.00
#
_symmetry.space_group_name_H-M   'P 1'
#
loop_
_entity.id
_entity.type
_entity.pdbx_description
1 polymer ?
#
loop_
_entity_poly.entity_id
_entity_poly.type
_entity_poly.pdbx_seq_one_letter_code
_entity_poly.pdbx_strand_id
1 'polypeptide(L)'
;MKTAERITRNKAIVALAKSGIAPKTIAQAYGLSDQTIYNVINAAKAKEETQRVIIDARKVATKQWILKTIQNNKRTHIQLSSVVKGLTSQILRLYEGEDAVELIDYIESIVSNEYAFDYCRNASVITNYCEAKKETARNTLKITKINK
;
A
#
# COMPACT_ATOMS: atom_id res chain seq x y z
N MET A 1 -21.25 -5.12 28.71
CA MET A 1 -21.03 -4.31 27.48
C MET A 1 -21.14 -5.21 26.25
N LYS A 2 -21.87 -4.78 25.27
CA LYS A 2 -22.01 -5.52 24.02
C LYS A 2 -20.71 -5.49 23.24
N THR A 3 -20.44 -6.54 22.47
CA THR A 3 -19.18 -6.65 21.70
C THR A 3 -18.96 -5.46 20.78
N ALA A 4 -19.98 -4.98 20.07
CA ALA A 4 -19.89 -3.83 19.18
C ALA A 4 -19.48 -2.55 19.93
N GLU A 5 -20.03 -2.32 21.12
CA GLU A 5 -19.68 -1.16 21.96
C GLU A 5 -18.24 -1.22 22.43
N ARG A 6 -17.77 -2.43 22.80
CA ARG A 6 -16.38 -2.64 23.21
C ARG A 6 -15.40 -2.37 22.06
N ILE A 7 -15.72 -2.83 20.87
CA ILE A 7 -14.90 -2.60 19.67
C ILE A 7 -14.80 -1.11 19.38
N THR A 8 -15.92 -0.38 19.41
CA THR A 8 -15.96 1.07 19.18
C THR A 8 -15.14 1.81 20.25
N ARG A 9 -15.31 1.44 21.51
CA ARG A 9 -14.53 2.00 22.62
C ARG A 9 -13.02 1.79 22.41
N ASN A 10 -12.63 0.56 22.06
CA ASN A 10 -11.21 0.23 21.90
C ASN A 10 -10.59 0.99 20.71
N LYS A 11 -11.32 1.18 19.63
CA LYS A 11 -10.87 2.02 18.51
C LYS A 11 -10.64 3.47 18.94
N ALA A 12 -11.53 4.01 19.76
CA ALA A 12 -11.40 5.36 20.31
C ALA A 12 -10.17 5.47 21.22
N ILE A 13 -9.94 4.48 22.08
CA ILE A 13 -8.77 4.43 22.96
C ILE A 13 -7.47 4.45 22.15
N VAL A 14 -7.39 3.62 21.10
CA VAL A 14 -6.21 3.58 20.22
C VAL A 14 -5.99 4.92 19.53
N ALA A 15 -7.05 5.56 19.03
CA ALA A 15 -6.98 6.87 18.39
C ALA A 15 -6.46 7.94 19.33
N LEU A 16 -6.92 7.95 20.57
CA LEU A 16 -6.45 8.88 21.60
C LEU A 16 -4.97 8.66 21.94
N ALA A 17 -4.55 7.40 22.04
CA ALA A 17 -3.14 7.07 22.28
C ALA A 17 -2.25 7.54 21.13
N LYS A 18 -2.68 7.37 19.89
CA LYS A 18 -1.96 7.82 18.69
C LYS A 18 -1.84 9.35 18.63
N SER A 19 -2.81 10.06 19.18
CA SER A 19 -2.77 11.53 19.23
C SER A 19 -1.90 12.08 20.35
N GLY A 20 -1.26 11.21 21.15
CA GLY A 20 -0.30 11.62 22.18
C GLY A 20 -0.87 11.72 23.58
N ILE A 21 -2.12 11.29 23.82
CA ILE A 21 -2.72 11.31 25.15
C ILE A 21 -2.15 10.15 25.97
N ALA A 22 -1.73 10.44 27.19
CA ALA A 22 -1.14 9.44 28.08
C ALA A 22 -2.14 8.32 28.42
N PRO A 23 -1.69 7.04 28.47
CA PRO A 23 -2.60 5.92 28.80
C PRO A 23 -3.32 6.10 30.14
N LYS A 24 -2.66 6.65 31.14
CA LYS A 24 -3.26 6.94 32.44
C LYS A 24 -4.45 7.90 32.34
N THR A 25 -4.33 8.95 31.51
CA THR A 25 -5.40 9.90 31.26
C THR A 25 -6.58 9.23 30.56
N ILE A 26 -6.32 8.37 29.59
CA ILE A 26 -7.34 7.60 28.87
C ILE A 26 -8.07 6.67 29.86
N ALA A 27 -7.33 5.97 30.71
CA ALA A 27 -7.88 5.09 31.72
C ALA A 27 -8.86 5.82 32.66
N GLN A 28 -8.50 6.99 33.12
CA GLN A 28 -9.35 7.82 33.96
C GLN A 28 -10.64 8.26 33.22
N ALA A 29 -10.51 8.66 31.97
CA ALA A 29 -11.64 9.10 31.16
C ALA A 29 -12.67 7.98 30.93
N TYR A 30 -12.22 6.73 30.76
CA TYR A 30 -13.11 5.59 30.50
C TYR A 30 -13.45 4.78 31.77
N GLY A 31 -12.89 5.14 32.92
CA GLY A 31 -13.12 4.39 34.16
C GLY A 31 -12.51 2.98 34.11
N LEU A 32 -11.41 2.79 33.39
CA LEU A 32 -10.72 1.51 33.24
C LEU A 32 -9.37 1.53 33.94
N SER A 33 -8.80 0.35 34.18
CA SER A 33 -7.46 0.25 34.72
C SER A 33 -6.42 0.60 33.67
N ASP A 34 -5.24 1.06 34.12
CA ASP A 34 -4.13 1.34 33.22
C ASP A 34 -3.74 0.09 32.43
N GLN A 35 -3.75 -1.07 33.10
CA GLN A 35 -3.43 -2.35 32.45
C GLN A 35 -4.39 -2.66 31.29
N THR A 36 -5.69 -2.41 31.45
CA THR A 36 -6.67 -2.60 30.38
C THR A 36 -6.35 -1.71 29.19
N ILE A 37 -5.98 -0.45 29.42
CA ILE A 37 -5.61 0.49 28.35
C ILE A 37 -4.35 0.01 27.62
N TYR A 38 -3.30 -0.41 28.35
CA TYR A 38 -2.10 -0.96 27.73
C TYR A 38 -2.39 -2.21 26.91
N ASN A 39 -3.26 -3.09 27.38
CA ASN A 39 -3.65 -4.29 26.65
C ASN A 39 -4.35 -3.94 25.33
N VAL A 40 -5.23 -2.96 25.33
CA VAL A 40 -5.92 -2.50 24.13
C VAL A 40 -4.92 -1.91 23.12
N ILE A 41 -4.02 -1.06 23.57
CA ILE A 41 -3.01 -0.42 22.71
C ILE A 41 -2.06 -1.48 22.14
N ASN A 42 -1.57 -2.40 22.95
CA ASN A 42 -0.63 -3.44 22.52
C ASN A 42 -1.28 -4.41 21.51
N ALA A 43 -2.54 -4.79 21.72
CA ALA A 43 -3.28 -5.63 20.78
C ALA A 43 -3.43 -4.95 19.41
N ALA A 44 -3.71 -3.65 19.39
CA ALA A 44 -3.80 -2.87 18.16
C ALA A 44 -2.46 -2.78 17.43
N LYS A 45 -1.35 -2.57 18.15
CA LYS A 45 0.00 -2.55 17.57
C LYS A 45 0.36 -3.89 16.94
N ALA A 46 0.09 -5.00 17.62
CA ALA A 46 0.34 -6.34 17.09
C ALA A 46 -0.45 -6.59 15.82
N LYS A 47 -1.71 -6.15 15.77
CA LYS A 47 -2.56 -6.28 14.59
C LYS A 47 -2.01 -5.47 13.40
N GLU A 48 -1.57 -4.23 13.65
CA GLU A 48 -0.95 -3.38 12.63
C GLU A 48 0.34 -4.01 12.08
N GLU A 49 1.19 -4.55 12.96
CA GLU A 49 2.42 -5.24 12.55
C GLU A 49 2.13 -6.46 11.69
N THR A 50 1.12 -7.26 12.06
CA THR A 50 0.68 -8.41 11.27
C THR A 50 0.19 -7.97 9.88
N GLN A 51 -0.61 -6.92 9.81
CA GLN A 51 -1.08 -6.36 8.55
C GLN A 51 0.08 -5.88 7.68
N ARG A 52 1.07 -5.22 8.27
CA ARG A 52 2.26 -4.75 7.56
C ARG A 52 3.05 -5.93 6.97
N VAL A 53 3.24 -6.99 7.74
CA VAL A 53 3.93 -8.21 7.26
C VAL A 53 3.19 -8.81 6.07
N ILE A 54 1.86 -8.90 6.12
CA ILE A 54 1.05 -9.42 5.02
C ILE A 54 1.20 -8.54 3.77
N ILE A 55 1.14 -7.22 3.93
CA ILE A 55 1.29 -6.26 2.82
C ILE A 55 2.68 -6.39 2.20
N ASP A 56 3.73 -6.44 3.01
CA ASP A 56 5.11 -6.58 2.54
C ASP A 56 5.31 -7.89 1.79
N ALA A 57 4.75 -9.01 2.29
CA ALA A 57 4.81 -10.30 1.61
C ALA A 57 4.10 -10.26 0.25
N ARG A 58 2.94 -9.60 0.16
CA ARG A 58 2.21 -9.41 -1.10
C ARG A 58 3.02 -8.58 -2.10
N LYS A 59 3.70 -7.53 -1.64
CA LYS A 59 4.56 -6.70 -2.48
C LYS A 59 5.71 -7.52 -3.06
N VAL A 60 6.37 -8.35 -2.26
CA VAL A 60 7.45 -9.22 -2.73
C VAL A 60 6.94 -10.18 -3.81
N ALA A 61 5.81 -10.84 -3.57
CA ALA A 61 5.20 -11.74 -4.55
C ALA A 61 4.82 -11.01 -5.84
N THR A 62 4.27 -9.81 -5.71
CA THR A 62 3.89 -8.96 -6.84
C THR A 62 5.12 -8.55 -7.65
N LYS A 63 6.21 -8.16 -6.99
CA LYS A 63 7.47 -7.82 -7.65
C LYS A 63 8.01 -8.98 -8.46
N GLN A 64 8.00 -10.19 -7.91
CA GLN A 64 8.41 -11.40 -8.64
C GLN A 64 7.52 -11.69 -9.84
N TRP A 65 6.22 -11.50 -9.69
CA TRP A 65 5.25 -11.66 -10.78
C TRP A 65 5.50 -10.63 -11.90
N ILE A 66 5.79 -9.37 -11.55
CA ILE A 66 6.14 -8.33 -12.51
C ILE A 66 7.36 -8.73 -13.32
N LEU A 67 8.43 -9.16 -12.65
CA LEU A 67 9.68 -9.58 -13.29
C LEU A 67 9.43 -10.75 -14.25
N LYS A 68 8.69 -11.75 -13.81
CA LYS A 68 8.33 -12.92 -14.63
C LYS A 68 7.53 -12.52 -15.86
N THR A 69 6.55 -11.64 -15.70
CA THR A 69 5.69 -11.19 -16.78
C THR A 69 6.50 -10.46 -17.85
N ILE A 70 7.40 -9.57 -17.44
CA ILE A 70 8.27 -8.82 -18.36
C ILE A 70 9.18 -9.80 -19.12
N GLN A 71 9.82 -10.75 -18.43
CA GLN A 71 10.71 -11.75 -19.05
C GLN A 71 9.98 -12.65 -20.05
N ASN A 72 8.78 -13.11 -19.70
CA ASN A 72 7.98 -13.94 -20.59
C ASN A 72 7.55 -13.20 -21.86
N ASN A 73 7.18 -11.95 -21.73
CA ASN A 73 6.77 -11.13 -22.88
C ASN A 73 7.96 -10.77 -23.78
N LYS A 74 9.18 -10.68 -23.25
CA LYS A 74 10.38 -10.52 -24.06
C LYS A 74 10.56 -11.69 -25.04
N ARG A 75 10.27 -12.92 -24.57
CA ARG A 75 10.37 -14.13 -25.40
C ARG A 75 9.31 -14.18 -26.51
N THR A 76 8.16 -13.54 -26.30
CA THR A 76 7.04 -13.54 -27.25
C THR A 76 7.04 -12.31 -28.18
N HIS A 77 8.03 -11.43 -28.05
CA HIS A 77 8.19 -10.21 -28.86
C HIS A 77 7.00 -9.22 -28.77
N ILE A 78 6.27 -9.24 -27.66
CA ILE A 78 5.22 -8.26 -27.39
C ILE A 78 5.87 -6.91 -27.07
N GLN A 79 5.25 -5.82 -27.54
CA GLN A 79 5.77 -4.48 -27.30
C GLN A 79 5.87 -4.18 -25.81
N LEU A 80 7.03 -3.65 -25.40
CA LEU A 80 7.30 -3.33 -24.01
C LEU A 80 6.29 -2.37 -23.41
N SER A 81 5.86 -1.36 -24.17
CA SER A 81 4.86 -0.41 -23.72
C SER A 81 3.51 -1.07 -23.38
N SER A 82 3.10 -2.08 -24.15
CA SER A 82 1.88 -2.85 -23.87
C SER A 82 1.98 -3.65 -22.59
N VAL A 83 3.15 -4.24 -22.33
CA VAL A 83 3.42 -5.00 -21.10
C VAL A 83 3.34 -4.05 -19.88
N VAL A 84 3.98 -2.89 -19.96
CA VAL A 84 3.96 -1.89 -18.88
C VAL A 84 2.52 -1.42 -18.63
N LYS A 85 1.74 -1.14 -19.67
CA LYS A 85 0.34 -0.74 -19.52
C LYS A 85 -0.51 -1.81 -18.83
N GLY A 86 -0.35 -3.06 -19.21
CA GLY A 86 -1.06 -4.18 -18.58
C GLY A 86 -0.71 -4.35 -17.11
N LEU A 87 0.57 -4.29 -16.77
CA LEU A 87 1.05 -4.42 -15.39
C LEU A 87 0.58 -3.26 -14.52
N THR A 88 0.69 -2.01 -14.99
CA THR A 88 0.24 -0.85 -14.21
C THR A 88 -1.26 -0.87 -13.96
N SER A 89 -2.06 -1.27 -14.95
CA SER A 89 -3.51 -1.43 -14.79
C SER A 89 -3.84 -2.47 -13.72
N GLN A 90 -3.13 -3.60 -13.70
CA GLN A 90 -3.32 -4.65 -12.71
C GLN A 90 -2.96 -4.17 -11.31
N ILE A 91 -1.85 -3.44 -11.19
CA ILE A 91 -1.43 -2.89 -9.88
C ILE A 91 -2.47 -1.91 -9.34
N LEU A 92 -3.04 -1.05 -10.18
CA LEU A 92 -4.06 -0.09 -9.75
C LEU A 92 -5.37 -0.76 -9.31
N ARG A 93 -5.63 -2.00 -9.74
CA ARG A 93 -6.76 -2.79 -9.24
C ARG A 93 -6.51 -3.38 -7.86
N LEU A 94 -5.25 -3.71 -7.55
CA LEU A 94 -4.86 -4.43 -6.34
C LEU A 94 -4.34 -3.51 -5.23
N TYR A 95 -3.75 -2.39 -5.59
CA TYR A 95 -3.09 -1.47 -4.67
C TYR A 95 -3.52 -0.04 -4.94
N GLU A 96 -3.41 0.81 -3.93
CA GLU A 96 -3.70 2.24 -4.04
C GLU A 96 -2.64 3.06 -3.30
N GLY A 97 -2.59 4.36 -3.57
CA GLY A 97 -1.68 5.28 -2.89
C GLY A 97 -0.22 4.93 -3.10
N GLU A 98 0.58 5.07 -2.06
CA GLU A 98 2.04 4.88 -2.12
C GLU A 98 2.45 3.44 -2.45
N ASP A 99 1.63 2.45 -2.09
CA ASP A 99 1.91 1.05 -2.45
C ASP A 99 1.87 0.84 -3.96
N ALA A 100 0.87 1.40 -4.62
CA ALA A 100 0.77 1.35 -6.08
C ALA A 100 1.91 2.12 -6.73
N VAL A 101 2.24 3.31 -6.21
CA VAL A 101 3.36 4.13 -6.70
C VAL A 101 4.68 3.36 -6.62
N GLU A 102 4.96 2.71 -5.50
CA GLU A 102 6.17 1.91 -5.32
C GLU A 102 6.27 0.79 -6.37
N LEU A 103 5.17 0.09 -6.62
CA LEU A 103 5.16 -1.02 -7.59
C LEU A 103 5.29 -0.51 -9.03
N ILE A 104 4.71 0.63 -9.37
CA ILE A 104 4.86 1.24 -10.69
C ILE A 104 6.31 1.70 -10.89
N ASP A 105 6.94 2.31 -9.89
CA ASP A 105 8.37 2.66 -9.93
C ASP A 105 9.24 1.42 -10.12
N TYR A 106 8.88 0.31 -9.50
CA TYR A 106 9.59 -0.96 -9.66
C TYR A 106 9.50 -1.49 -11.09
N ILE A 107 8.32 -1.41 -11.72
CA ILE A 107 8.15 -1.77 -13.14
C ILE A 107 9.09 -0.94 -14.01
N GLU A 108 9.09 0.37 -13.82
CA GLU A 108 9.92 1.30 -14.60
C GLU A 108 11.41 1.00 -14.40
N SER A 109 11.83 0.70 -13.18
CA SER A 109 13.19 0.34 -12.84
C SER A 109 13.65 -0.95 -13.55
N ILE A 110 12.81 -1.99 -13.55
CA ILE A 110 13.13 -3.25 -14.23
C ILE A 110 13.25 -3.01 -15.74
N VAL A 111 12.30 -2.30 -16.31
CA VAL A 111 12.26 -2.03 -17.75
C VAL A 111 13.49 -1.23 -18.18
N SER A 112 13.88 -0.20 -17.41
CA SER A 112 15.05 0.61 -17.74
C SER A 112 16.37 -0.13 -17.57
N ASN A 113 16.46 -1.05 -16.60
CA ASN A 113 17.71 -1.78 -16.33
C ASN A 113 17.88 -3.02 -17.22
N GLU A 114 16.81 -3.81 -17.40
CA GLU A 114 16.91 -5.10 -18.11
C GLU A 114 16.63 -5.00 -19.61
N TYR A 115 15.92 -3.95 -20.02
CA TYR A 115 15.53 -3.74 -21.43
C TYR A 115 15.96 -2.35 -21.88
N ALA A 116 17.15 -1.93 -21.48
CA ALA A 116 17.63 -0.56 -21.67
C ALA A 116 17.49 -0.06 -23.11
N PHE A 117 17.79 -0.89 -24.10
CA PHE A 117 17.69 -0.50 -25.51
C PHE A 117 16.24 -0.20 -25.91
N ASP A 118 15.33 -1.14 -25.62
CA ASP A 118 13.90 -0.98 -25.93
C ASP A 118 13.27 0.14 -25.10
N TYR A 119 13.71 0.26 -23.84
CA TYR A 119 13.29 1.36 -22.98
C TYR A 119 13.68 2.72 -23.56
N CYS A 120 14.94 2.87 -23.96
CA CYS A 120 15.42 4.15 -24.50
C CYS A 120 14.66 4.60 -25.74
N ARG A 121 14.27 3.66 -26.60
CA ARG A 121 13.46 3.96 -27.79
C ARG A 121 12.05 4.46 -27.45
N ASN A 122 11.52 4.05 -26.30
CA ASN A 122 10.16 4.34 -25.86
C ASN A 122 10.12 5.09 -24.52
N ALA A 123 11.27 5.66 -24.09
CA ALA A 123 11.42 6.22 -22.74
C ALA A 123 10.35 7.28 -22.42
N SER A 124 10.13 8.23 -23.33
CA SER A 124 9.16 9.29 -23.09
C SER A 124 7.72 8.74 -22.93
N VAL A 125 7.35 7.77 -23.76
CA VAL A 125 6.02 7.15 -23.70
C VAL A 125 5.84 6.37 -22.39
N ILE A 126 6.82 5.54 -22.05
CA ILE A 126 6.78 4.70 -20.83
C ILE A 126 6.80 5.58 -19.58
N THR A 127 7.72 6.55 -19.52
CA THR A 127 7.85 7.45 -18.37
C THR A 127 6.58 8.27 -18.17
N ASN A 128 6.04 8.86 -19.22
CA ASN A 128 4.81 9.65 -19.14
C ASN A 128 3.62 8.81 -18.70
N TYR A 129 3.51 7.57 -19.20
CA TYR A 129 2.45 6.66 -18.81
C TYR A 129 2.56 6.28 -17.31
N CYS A 130 3.77 5.93 -16.85
CA CYS A 130 3.99 5.58 -15.45
C CYS A 130 3.69 6.77 -14.53
N GLU A 131 4.13 7.98 -14.88
CA GLU A 131 3.84 9.19 -14.10
C GLU A 131 2.32 9.45 -14.01
N ALA A 132 1.59 9.30 -15.13
CA ALA A 132 0.14 9.46 -15.14
C ALA A 132 -0.55 8.45 -14.22
N LYS A 133 -0.09 7.20 -14.21
CA LYS A 133 -0.65 6.15 -13.36
C LYS A 133 -0.31 6.34 -11.89
N LYS A 134 0.90 6.82 -11.58
CA LYS A 134 1.26 7.19 -10.19
C LYS A 134 0.37 8.33 -9.69
N GLU A 135 0.10 9.32 -10.53
CA GLU A 135 -0.80 10.42 -10.18
C GLU A 135 -2.23 9.92 -9.94
N THR A 136 -2.72 9.00 -10.78
CA THR A 136 -4.01 8.35 -10.58
C THR A 136 -4.09 7.65 -9.23
N ALA A 137 -3.05 6.91 -8.85
CA ALA A 137 -2.98 6.23 -7.56
C ALA A 137 -3.08 7.22 -6.39
N ARG A 138 -2.35 8.33 -6.46
CA ARG A 138 -2.37 9.38 -5.42
C ARG A 138 -3.74 10.05 -5.32
N ASN A 139 -4.35 10.34 -6.45
CA ASN A 139 -5.66 11.01 -6.50
C ASN A 139 -6.79 10.11 -5.99
N THR A 140 -6.75 8.82 -6.28
CA THR A 140 -7.72 7.84 -5.77
C THR A 140 -7.71 7.83 -4.24
N LEU A 141 -6.53 7.86 -3.63
CA LEU A 141 -6.40 7.91 -2.17
C LEU A 141 -7.00 9.21 -1.60
N LYS A 142 -6.76 10.35 -2.24
CA LYS A 142 -7.32 11.65 -1.83
C LYS A 142 -8.84 11.65 -1.89
N ILE A 143 -9.42 11.15 -2.96
CA ILE A 143 -10.88 11.05 -3.13
C ILE A 143 -11.49 10.17 -2.04
N THR A 144 -10.89 9.04 -1.74
CA THR A 144 -11.34 8.14 -0.68
C THR A 144 -11.33 8.83 0.69
N LYS A 145 -10.30 9.63 0.99
CA LYS A 145 -10.21 10.38 2.25
C LYS A 145 -11.28 11.47 2.36
N ILE A 146 -11.57 12.16 1.26
CA ILE A 146 -12.58 13.23 1.24
C ILE A 146 -13.98 12.67 1.44
N ASN A 147 -14.27 11.51 0.89
CA ASN A 147 -15.60 10.88 0.95
C ASN A 147 -15.87 10.15 2.27
N LYS A 148 -14.91 10.08 3.15
CA LYS A 148 -15.10 9.55 4.51
C LYS A 148 -15.39 10.67 5.48
#